data_1b54f1fd6acf24f2ea64a2058dffcd8f
#
_entry.id   1b54f1fd6acf24f2ea64a2058dffcd8f
#
_cell.length_a   1.000
_cell.length_b   1.000
_cell.length_c   1.000
_cell.angle_alpha   90.00
_cell.angle_beta   90.00
_cell.angle_gamma   90.00
#
_symmetry.space_group_name_H-M   'P 1'
#
loop_
_entity.id
_entity.type
_entity.pdbx_description
1 polymer ?
#
loop_
_entity_poly.entity_id
_entity_poly.type
_entity_poly.pdbx_seq_one_letter_code
_entity_poly.pdbx_strand_id
1 'polypeptide(L)'
;MSDGCKYFEDFKVGDVFEFKGTPVTKEEIIEFAEIYDPQAHHLDEEAAKDSILGTFCASGWHSCAMLMRLICDTYLNEAEHIGSPGVNEVRWRKPIVPGDIFHVTRTVKAAKGVPGQGDRGMVQVFFDVKNQDGKPLMTMDCFALYRRREPLGEV
;
A
#
# COMPACT_ATOMS: atom_id res chain seq x y z
N MET A 1 9.27 1.22 18.81
CA MET A 1 8.88 0.15 19.74
C MET A 1 7.75 -0.62 19.09
N SER A 2 7.97 -1.86 18.75
CA SER A 2 6.91 -2.75 18.30
C SER A 2 5.98 -2.97 19.48
N ASP A 3 4.84 -2.37 19.42
CA ASP A 3 3.74 -2.62 20.35
C ASP A 3 3.14 -3.97 19.99
N GLY A 4 3.80 -5.07 20.34
CA GLY A 4 3.34 -6.44 20.19
C GLY A 4 2.61 -6.81 18.88
N CYS A 5 2.43 -8.08 18.61
CA CYS A 5 1.67 -8.55 17.45
C CYS A 5 0.25 -7.96 17.43
N LYS A 6 -0.16 -7.35 16.31
CA LYS A 6 -1.47 -6.73 16.18
C LYS A 6 -2.53 -7.71 15.72
N TYR A 7 -3.63 -7.73 16.45
CA TYR A 7 -4.84 -8.49 16.16
C TYR A 7 -5.95 -7.58 15.63
N PHE A 8 -7.06 -8.16 15.21
CA PHE A 8 -8.22 -7.41 14.71
C PHE A 8 -8.67 -6.30 15.67
N GLU A 9 -8.69 -6.58 16.97
CA GLU A 9 -9.16 -5.66 18.02
C GLU A 9 -8.28 -4.41 18.18
N ASP A 10 -7.05 -4.44 17.67
CA ASP A 10 -6.11 -3.33 17.75
C ASP A 10 -6.33 -2.28 16.66
N PHE A 11 -7.17 -2.58 15.66
CA PHE A 11 -7.52 -1.65 14.59
C PHE A 11 -8.85 -0.96 14.90
N LYS A 12 -8.78 0.32 15.27
CA LYS A 12 -9.96 1.11 15.60
C LYS A 12 -10.29 2.10 14.49
N VAL A 13 -11.57 2.23 14.16
CA VAL A 13 -12.04 3.21 13.18
C VAL A 13 -11.56 4.61 13.55
N GLY A 14 -10.95 5.30 12.59
CA GLY A 14 -10.38 6.62 12.76
C GLY A 14 -8.90 6.63 13.14
N ASP A 15 -8.30 5.48 13.47
CA ASP A 15 -6.87 5.40 13.75
C ASP A 15 -6.06 5.81 12.52
N VAL A 16 -5.08 6.67 12.76
CA VAL A 16 -4.14 7.17 11.77
C VAL A 16 -2.73 6.73 12.13
N PHE A 17 -2.00 6.21 11.15
CA PHE A 17 -0.63 5.80 11.32
C PHE A 17 0.20 6.28 10.13
N GLU A 18 1.34 6.90 10.40
CA GLU A 18 2.22 7.48 9.38
C GLU A 18 3.55 6.76 9.32
N PHE A 19 4.03 6.52 8.11
CA PHE A 19 5.33 5.91 7.86
C PHE A 19 5.89 6.36 6.51
N LYS A 20 7.16 6.13 6.27
CA LYS A 20 7.82 6.55 5.04
C LYS A 20 8.81 5.49 4.54
N GLY A 21 9.06 5.51 3.24
CA GLY A 21 10.03 4.68 2.56
C GLY A 21 11.38 5.36 2.34
N THR A 22 12.13 4.76 1.45
CA THR A 22 13.40 5.26 0.92
C THR A 22 13.17 5.86 -0.48
N PRO A 23 14.11 6.64 -1.02
CA PRO A 23 14.00 7.17 -2.37
C PRO A 23 13.84 6.07 -3.42
N VAL A 24 12.88 6.24 -4.32
CA VAL A 24 12.69 5.36 -5.48
C VAL A 24 13.87 5.54 -6.43
N THR A 25 14.42 4.43 -6.93
CA THR A 25 15.56 4.46 -7.85
C THR A 25 15.13 4.20 -9.28
N LYS A 26 15.88 4.77 -10.24
CA LYS A 26 15.68 4.50 -11.66
C LYS A 26 15.84 3.01 -11.99
N GLU A 27 16.83 2.38 -11.37
CA GLU A 27 17.15 0.97 -11.57
C GLU A 27 16.00 0.06 -11.17
N GLU A 28 15.37 0.29 -10.03
CA GLU A 28 14.22 -0.52 -9.59
C GLU A 28 12.99 -0.30 -10.47
N ILE A 29 12.79 0.92 -11.00
CA ILE A 29 11.70 1.21 -11.94
C ILE A 29 11.87 0.37 -13.22
N ILE A 30 13.07 0.36 -13.79
CA ILE A 30 13.39 -0.41 -15.00
C ILE A 30 13.27 -1.90 -14.75
N GLU A 31 13.84 -2.40 -13.66
CA GLU A 31 13.81 -3.83 -13.31
C GLU A 31 12.37 -4.35 -13.20
N PHE A 32 11.50 -3.63 -12.48
CA PHE A 32 10.09 -4.02 -12.40
C PHE A 32 9.41 -3.97 -13.76
N ALA A 33 9.65 -2.91 -14.53
CA ALA A 33 9.01 -2.72 -15.84
C ALA A 33 9.41 -3.80 -16.85
N GLU A 34 10.68 -4.19 -16.90
CA GLU A 34 11.17 -5.25 -17.78
C GLU A 34 10.44 -6.58 -17.53
N ILE A 35 10.08 -6.86 -16.29
CA ILE A 35 9.43 -8.11 -15.91
C ILE A 35 7.91 -8.06 -16.10
N TYR A 36 7.26 -6.93 -15.71
CA TYR A 36 5.81 -6.89 -15.54
C TYR A 36 5.08 -5.84 -16.35
N ASP A 37 5.74 -4.77 -16.80
CA ASP A 37 5.11 -3.66 -17.52
C ASP A 37 6.09 -2.98 -18.49
N PRO A 38 6.50 -3.69 -19.57
CA PRO A 38 7.56 -3.23 -20.45
C PRO A 38 7.12 -2.13 -21.43
N GLN A 39 6.50 -1.09 -20.93
CA GLN A 39 6.15 0.09 -21.71
C GLN A 39 7.32 1.08 -21.75
N ALA A 40 7.49 1.73 -22.91
CA ALA A 40 8.64 2.59 -23.17
C ALA A 40 8.88 3.68 -22.10
N HIS A 41 7.83 4.30 -21.59
CA HIS A 41 7.94 5.37 -20.59
C HIS A 41 8.32 4.88 -19.18
N HIS A 42 8.40 3.56 -18.96
CA HIS A 42 8.95 2.96 -17.74
C HIS A 42 10.36 2.38 -17.94
N LEU A 43 10.86 2.35 -19.16
CA LEU A 43 12.12 1.72 -19.53
C LEU A 43 13.18 2.73 -19.98
N ASP A 44 12.77 3.81 -20.64
CA ASP A 44 13.68 4.75 -21.32
C ASP A 44 13.26 6.19 -21.12
N GLU A 45 14.20 7.04 -20.69
CA GLU A 45 13.94 8.46 -20.39
C GLU A 45 13.61 9.27 -21.65
N GLU A 46 14.26 8.98 -22.78
CA GLU A 46 14.00 9.70 -24.02
C GLU A 46 12.63 9.34 -24.59
N ALA A 47 12.29 8.04 -24.62
CA ALA A 47 10.98 7.59 -25.05
C ALA A 47 9.84 8.11 -24.15
N ALA A 48 10.11 8.29 -22.88
CA ALA A 48 9.13 8.83 -21.94
C ALA A 48 8.72 10.27 -22.20
N LYS A 49 9.61 11.09 -22.78
CA LYS A 49 9.31 12.49 -23.11
C LYS A 49 8.17 12.64 -24.12
N ASP A 50 8.06 11.68 -25.04
CA ASP A 50 7.01 11.66 -26.06
C ASP A 50 5.73 10.96 -25.58
N SER A 51 5.72 10.41 -24.37
CA SER A 51 4.54 9.78 -23.79
C SER A 51 3.52 10.81 -23.28
N ILE A 52 2.29 10.38 -23.08
CA ILE A 52 1.24 11.21 -22.48
C ILE A 52 1.60 11.68 -21.06
N LEU A 53 2.45 10.95 -20.36
CA LEU A 53 2.93 11.31 -19.03
C LEU A 53 4.06 12.34 -19.07
N GLY A 54 4.76 12.45 -20.20
CA GLY A 54 5.82 13.43 -20.45
C GLY A 54 7.09 13.23 -19.62
N THR A 55 7.20 12.13 -18.88
CA THR A 55 8.32 11.86 -18.00
C THR A 55 8.53 10.36 -17.78
N PHE A 56 9.78 9.97 -17.54
CA PHE A 56 10.14 8.65 -17.06
C PHE A 56 9.57 8.45 -15.65
N CYS A 57 8.86 7.35 -15.44
CA CYS A 57 8.20 7.09 -14.17
C CYS A 57 8.00 5.59 -13.93
N ALA A 58 7.73 5.24 -12.68
CA ALA A 58 7.36 3.89 -12.27
C ALA A 58 6.02 3.48 -12.88
N SER A 59 5.90 2.19 -13.21
CA SER A 59 4.59 1.57 -13.46
C SER A 59 3.65 1.80 -12.28
N GLY A 60 2.37 2.03 -12.55
CA GLY A 60 1.35 2.11 -11.50
C GLY A 60 1.32 0.84 -10.65
N TRP A 61 1.50 -0.33 -11.25
CA TRP A 61 1.58 -1.60 -10.52
C TRP A 61 2.83 -1.72 -9.66
N HIS A 62 3.95 -1.14 -10.11
CA HIS A 62 5.16 -1.03 -9.30
C HIS A 62 4.92 -0.17 -8.06
N SER A 63 4.20 0.95 -8.19
CA SER A 63 3.85 1.78 -7.04
C SER A 63 3.01 1.03 -6.01
N CYS A 64 2.08 0.18 -6.45
CA CYS A 64 1.34 -0.70 -5.55
C CYS A 64 2.26 -1.72 -4.85
N ALA A 65 3.21 -2.29 -5.58
CA ALA A 65 4.18 -3.24 -5.02
C ALA A 65 5.13 -2.57 -4.01
N MET A 66 5.62 -1.37 -4.30
CA MET A 66 6.43 -0.57 -3.37
C MET A 66 5.66 -0.22 -2.10
N LEU A 67 4.40 0.21 -2.23
CA LEU A 67 3.54 0.45 -1.08
C LEU A 67 3.34 -0.82 -0.24
N MET A 68 3.07 -1.95 -0.90
CA MET A 68 2.90 -3.24 -0.20
C MET A 68 4.17 -3.65 0.55
N ARG A 69 5.34 -3.52 -0.06
CA ARG A 69 6.62 -3.79 0.60
C ARG A 69 6.79 -2.94 1.85
N LEU A 70 6.50 -1.65 1.74
CA LEU A 70 6.61 -0.71 2.86
C LEU A 70 5.63 -1.04 3.99
N ILE A 71 4.40 -1.45 3.65
CA ILE A 71 3.40 -1.92 4.62
C ILE A 71 3.90 -3.15 5.38
N CYS A 72 4.45 -4.13 4.65
CA CYS A 72 5.01 -5.35 5.24
C CYS A 72 6.15 -5.04 6.20
N ASP A 73 7.10 -4.21 5.77
CA ASP A 73 8.29 -3.87 6.57
C ASP A 73 7.93 -3.02 7.80
N THR A 74 6.82 -2.28 7.74
CA THR A 74 6.43 -1.38 8.82
C THR A 74 5.59 -2.04 9.91
N TYR A 75 4.59 -2.85 9.53
CA TYR A 75 3.70 -3.45 10.54
C TYR A 75 3.04 -4.77 10.16
N LEU A 76 2.87 -5.07 8.86
CA LEU A 76 2.03 -6.20 8.47
C LEU A 76 2.65 -7.55 8.83
N ASN A 77 3.97 -7.69 8.69
CA ASN A 77 4.68 -8.91 9.03
C ASN A 77 4.69 -9.21 10.55
N GLU A 78 4.43 -8.21 11.37
CA GLU A 78 4.29 -8.34 12.82
C GLU A 78 2.83 -8.42 13.28
N ALA A 79 1.88 -8.45 12.35
CA ALA A 79 0.45 -8.55 12.64
C ALA A 79 -0.08 -9.95 12.35
N GLU A 80 -1.16 -10.33 13.02
CA GLU A 80 -1.91 -11.57 12.75
C GLU A 80 -2.78 -11.42 11.48
N HIS A 81 -2.13 -10.99 10.39
CA HIS A 81 -2.73 -10.84 9.09
C HIS A 81 -2.93 -12.20 8.40
N ILE A 82 -4.13 -12.43 7.87
CA ILE A 82 -4.50 -13.72 7.25
C ILE A 82 -4.51 -13.60 5.72
N GLY A 83 -4.80 -12.43 5.21
CA GLY A 83 -4.93 -12.18 3.78
C GLY A 83 -5.82 -10.98 3.49
N SER A 84 -6.05 -10.70 2.22
CA SER A 84 -6.92 -9.63 1.76
C SER A 84 -7.90 -10.19 0.74
N PRO A 85 -9.21 -9.88 0.87
CA PRO A 85 -10.18 -10.27 -0.16
C PRO A 85 -10.10 -9.42 -1.40
N GLY A 86 -9.42 -8.26 -1.33
CA GLY A 86 -9.27 -7.39 -2.49
C GLY A 86 -9.01 -5.93 -2.16
N VAL A 87 -8.87 -5.19 -3.23
CA VAL A 87 -8.71 -3.74 -3.25
C VAL A 87 -9.99 -3.13 -3.79
N ASN A 88 -10.54 -2.15 -3.09
CA ASN A 88 -11.75 -1.45 -3.51
C ASN A 88 -11.43 -0.42 -4.60
N GLU A 89 -10.35 0.34 -4.41
CA GLU A 89 -9.92 1.35 -5.37
C GLU A 89 -8.42 1.62 -5.26
N VAL A 90 -7.79 1.83 -6.41
CA VAL A 90 -6.45 2.44 -6.54
C VAL A 90 -6.58 3.65 -7.45
N ARG A 91 -6.02 4.78 -7.04
CA ARG A 91 -5.90 5.98 -7.86
C ARG A 91 -4.45 6.41 -7.96
N TRP A 92 -3.92 6.43 -9.16
CA TRP A 92 -2.63 7.05 -9.45
C TRP A 92 -2.84 8.53 -9.74
N ARG A 93 -2.28 9.40 -8.90
CA ARG A 93 -2.50 10.84 -8.94
C ARG A 93 -1.47 11.57 -9.78
N LYS A 94 -0.21 11.17 -9.62
CA LYS A 94 0.94 11.72 -10.37
C LYS A 94 1.93 10.61 -10.68
N PRO A 95 2.71 10.77 -11.78
CA PRO A 95 3.83 9.89 -12.06
C PRO A 95 4.81 9.86 -10.88
N ILE A 96 5.26 8.67 -10.51
CA ILE A 96 6.30 8.46 -9.51
C ILE A 96 7.63 8.43 -10.24
N VAL A 97 8.49 9.37 -9.91
CA VAL A 97 9.79 9.55 -10.57
C VAL A 97 10.94 9.16 -9.65
N PRO A 98 12.13 8.88 -10.20
CA PRO A 98 13.32 8.64 -9.37
C PRO A 98 13.54 9.76 -8.37
N GLY A 99 13.83 9.40 -7.12
CA GLY A 99 14.01 10.34 -6.02
C GLY A 99 12.76 10.60 -5.18
N ASP A 100 11.59 10.23 -5.65
CA ASP A 100 10.38 10.30 -4.82
C ASP A 100 10.48 9.38 -3.61
N ILE A 101 10.07 9.88 -2.45
CA ILE A 101 10.02 9.14 -1.19
C ILE A 101 8.54 9.03 -0.79
N PHE A 102 8.06 7.81 -0.58
CA PHE A 102 6.70 7.59 -0.12
C PHE A 102 6.53 8.03 1.32
N HIS A 103 5.72 9.04 1.54
CA HIS A 103 5.15 9.41 2.84
C HIS A 103 3.71 8.91 2.87
N VAL A 104 3.45 7.93 3.72
CA VAL A 104 2.20 7.19 3.75
C VAL A 104 1.43 7.53 5.01
N THR A 105 0.16 7.88 4.84
CA THR A 105 -0.81 7.98 5.92
C THR A 105 -1.83 6.86 5.76
N ARG A 106 -1.89 5.94 6.73
CA ARG A 106 -2.91 4.89 6.80
C ARG A 106 -4.02 5.34 7.73
N THR A 107 -5.26 5.26 7.27
CA THR A 107 -6.46 5.51 8.09
C THR A 107 -7.34 4.27 8.11
N VAL A 108 -7.76 3.83 9.30
CA VAL A 108 -8.75 2.76 9.45
C VAL A 108 -10.14 3.32 9.19
N LYS A 109 -10.80 2.83 8.15
CA LYS A 109 -12.14 3.29 7.73
C LYS A 109 -13.28 2.49 8.32
N ALA A 110 -13.08 1.18 8.46
CA ALA A 110 -14.05 0.28 9.07
C ALA A 110 -13.32 -0.91 9.68
N ALA A 111 -13.93 -1.47 10.72
CA ALA A 111 -13.47 -2.73 11.34
C ALA A 111 -14.72 -3.51 11.75
N LYS A 112 -14.92 -4.68 11.14
CA LYS A 112 -16.13 -5.49 11.33
C LYS A 112 -15.78 -6.97 11.44
N GLY A 113 -16.52 -7.70 12.27
CA GLY A 113 -16.46 -9.16 12.28
C GLY A 113 -16.89 -9.74 10.93
N VAL A 114 -16.39 -10.92 10.62
CA VAL A 114 -16.80 -11.66 9.41
C VAL A 114 -17.94 -12.62 9.80
N PRO A 115 -19.12 -12.51 9.18
CA PRO A 115 -20.24 -13.39 9.48
C PRO A 115 -19.87 -14.86 9.34
N GLY A 116 -20.22 -15.67 10.35
CA GLY A 116 -19.91 -17.12 10.40
C GLY A 116 -18.44 -17.46 10.64
N GLN A 117 -17.58 -16.48 10.92
CA GLN A 117 -16.16 -16.67 11.19
C GLN A 117 -15.76 -15.91 12.46
N GLY A 118 -15.99 -16.54 13.60
CA GLY A 118 -15.73 -15.92 14.91
C GLY A 118 -14.25 -15.69 15.24
N ASP A 119 -13.34 -16.30 14.48
CA ASP A 119 -11.89 -16.26 14.71
C ASP A 119 -11.19 -15.04 14.07
N ARG A 120 -11.90 -14.24 13.27
CA ARG A 120 -11.33 -13.15 12.49
C ARG A 120 -12.24 -11.95 12.32
N GLY A 121 -11.64 -10.85 11.93
CA GLY A 121 -12.36 -9.66 11.50
C GLY A 121 -11.73 -9.04 10.27
N MET A 122 -12.49 -8.20 9.59
CA MET A 122 -12.08 -7.47 8.39
C MET A 122 -11.91 -5.99 8.72
N VAL A 123 -10.80 -5.43 8.28
CA VAL A 123 -10.45 -4.01 8.43
C VAL A 123 -10.39 -3.39 7.04
N GLN A 124 -11.09 -2.29 6.84
CA GLN A 124 -10.94 -1.45 5.67
C GLN A 124 -9.94 -0.35 6.00
N VAL A 125 -8.91 -0.21 5.19
CA VAL A 125 -7.86 0.79 5.34
C VAL A 125 -7.74 1.65 4.09
N PHE A 126 -7.47 2.92 4.31
CA PHE A 126 -7.19 3.88 3.26
C PHE A 126 -5.75 4.37 3.40
N PHE A 127 -4.98 4.23 2.33
CA PHE A 127 -3.61 4.74 2.23
C PHE A 127 -3.60 5.98 1.35
N ASP A 128 -3.09 7.08 1.87
CA ASP A 128 -2.76 8.29 1.13
C ASP A 128 -1.24 8.40 1.04
N VAL A 129 -0.71 8.39 -0.19
CA VAL A 129 0.72 8.41 -0.46
C VAL A 129 1.09 9.71 -1.12
N LYS A 130 1.98 10.45 -0.47
CA LYS A 130 2.55 11.71 -0.98
C LYS A 130 4.07 11.57 -1.07
N ASN A 131 4.69 12.42 -1.90
CA ASN A 131 6.15 12.51 -1.88
C ASN A 131 6.65 13.45 -0.78
N GLN A 132 7.97 13.64 -0.69
CA GLN A 132 8.63 14.50 0.31
C GLN A 132 8.22 15.97 0.23
N ASP A 133 7.70 16.42 -0.92
CA ASP A 133 7.20 17.78 -1.12
C ASP A 133 5.68 17.90 -0.87
N GLY A 134 5.05 16.85 -0.37
CA GLY A 134 3.61 16.80 -0.09
C GLY A 134 2.75 16.64 -1.34
N LYS A 135 3.32 16.31 -2.50
CA LYS A 135 2.56 16.09 -3.73
C LYS A 135 1.89 14.72 -3.69
N PRO A 136 0.59 14.63 -4.01
CA PRO A 136 -0.13 13.35 -4.00
C PRO A 136 0.38 12.44 -5.12
N LEU A 137 0.82 11.24 -4.76
CA LEU A 137 1.27 10.22 -5.69
C LEU A 137 0.17 9.20 -6.01
N MET A 138 -0.40 8.61 -4.99
CA MET A 138 -1.48 7.62 -5.15
C MET A 138 -2.33 7.50 -3.88
N THR A 139 -3.50 6.92 -4.05
CA THR A 139 -4.34 6.46 -2.95
C THR A 139 -4.74 5.01 -3.17
N MET A 140 -4.92 4.26 -2.09
CA MET A 140 -5.43 2.89 -2.13
C MET A 140 -6.43 2.67 -1.01
N ASP A 141 -7.61 2.17 -1.37
CA ASP A 141 -8.64 1.71 -0.45
C ASP A 141 -8.72 0.20 -0.55
N CYS A 142 -8.41 -0.51 0.53
CA CYS A 142 -8.35 -1.96 0.52
C CYS A 142 -8.83 -2.59 1.83
N PHE A 143 -8.99 -3.91 1.80
CA PHE A 143 -9.43 -4.71 2.93
C PHE A 143 -8.31 -5.64 3.38
N ALA A 144 -8.27 -5.92 4.68
CA ALA A 144 -7.35 -6.87 5.28
C ALA A 144 -8.08 -7.70 6.34
N LEU A 145 -7.78 -8.98 6.39
CA LEU A 145 -8.31 -9.91 7.39
C LEU A 145 -7.25 -10.13 8.47
N TYR A 146 -7.66 -10.03 9.72
CA TYR A 146 -6.81 -10.27 10.87
C TYR A 146 -7.47 -11.28 11.82
N ARG A 147 -6.65 -12.12 12.44
CA ARG A 147 -7.13 -12.99 13.53
C ARG A 147 -7.62 -12.15 14.71
N ARG A 148 -8.57 -12.69 15.43
CA ARG A 148 -8.95 -12.16 16.76
C ARG A 148 -8.00 -12.70 17.81
N ARG A 149 -7.76 -11.88 18.83
CA ARG A 149 -6.98 -12.29 20.01
C ARG A 149 -7.71 -13.41 20.76
N GLU A 150 -9.01 -13.28 20.89
CA GLU A 150 -9.89 -14.30 21.43
C GLU A 150 -11.00 -14.58 20.42
N PRO A 151 -11.06 -15.80 19.87
CA PRO A 151 -12.15 -16.17 18.97
C PRO A 151 -13.50 -16.07 19.68
N LEU A 152 -14.49 -15.52 18.98
CA LEU A 152 -15.88 -15.60 19.44
C LEU A 152 -16.35 -17.06 19.26
N GLY A 153 -17.07 -17.58 20.24
CA GLY A 153 -17.71 -18.89 20.11
C GLY A 153 -18.60 -18.96 18.87
N GLU A 154 -18.87 -20.19 18.39
CA GLU A 154 -19.81 -20.40 17.29
C GLU A 154 -21.17 -19.78 17.68
N VAL A 155 -21.62 -18.82 16.85
CA VAL A 155 -22.95 -18.19 16.96
C VAL A 155 -23.85 -18.79 15.88
#